data_c3e896dba310f69575196d52201ce14d
#
_entry.id   c3e896dba310f69575196d52201ce14d
#
_cell.length_a   1.000
_cell.length_b   1.000
_cell.length_c   1.000
_cell.angle_alpha   90.00
_cell.angle_beta   90.00
_cell.angle_gamma   90.00
#
_symmetry.space_group_name_H-M   'P 1'
#
loop_
_entity.id
_entity.type
_entity.pdbx_description
1 polymer ?
#
loop_
_entity_poly.entity_id
_entity_poly.type
_entity_poly.pdbx_seq_one_letter_code
_entity_poly.pdbx_strand_id
1 'polypeptide(L)'
;MSRRLPSSRSYVKFKKPAEVPLNLLLGEFGGPLQLIVWRRMLSVISPVPAALTLEPNTAHPELLISEDLRSVRLSDTWQDLPDNPERFDDCVSVLSAQGFEAGRHYWQVEVGNKTMWDVGLAKESVSRKGNIILSPEDGFWTIWLRNGNEYEALSTPSAFLSLRAKPKTIGVFLDYEKGQVSFYNADDMSVIYTFTDKFNERLFPYFSPGESDGGKNAEPLKLCILRL
;
A
#
# COMPACT_ATOMS: atom_id res chain seq x y z
N MET A 1 -19.70 -38.59 53.92
CA MET A 1 -19.97 -37.12 53.80
C MET A 1 -19.54 -36.61 52.46
N SER A 2 -20.47 -36.51 51.53
CA SER A 2 -20.19 -36.05 50.12
C SER A 2 -20.67 -34.63 50.04
N ARG A 3 -19.71 -33.69 49.76
CA ARG A 3 -20.02 -32.28 49.51
C ARG A 3 -20.24 -32.08 47.99
N ARG A 4 -21.48 -31.79 47.63
CA ARG A 4 -21.85 -31.32 46.28
C ARG A 4 -21.47 -29.83 46.15
N LEU A 5 -20.68 -29.49 45.10
CA LEU A 5 -20.44 -28.13 44.67
C LEU A 5 -21.63 -27.63 43.84
N PRO A 6 -22.10 -26.38 44.02
CA PRO A 6 -23.15 -25.82 43.19
C PRO A 6 -22.59 -25.34 41.84
N SER A 7 -23.15 -25.85 40.73
CA SER A 7 -22.89 -25.35 39.40
C SER A 7 -23.72 -24.11 39.17
N SER A 8 -23.11 -22.92 39.22
CA SER A 8 -23.72 -21.69 38.72
C SER A 8 -23.41 -21.53 37.24
N ARG A 9 -24.30 -22.02 36.38
CA ARG A 9 -24.31 -21.61 34.97
C ARG A 9 -24.94 -20.22 34.90
N SER A 10 -24.12 -19.19 34.66
CA SER A 10 -24.60 -17.87 34.32
C SER A 10 -25.16 -17.93 32.89
N TYR A 11 -26.46 -17.86 32.75
CA TYR A 11 -27.14 -17.69 31.46
C TYR A 11 -26.95 -16.25 31.01
N VAL A 12 -26.14 -16.03 29.97
CA VAL A 12 -26.10 -14.76 29.25
C VAL A 12 -27.46 -14.62 28.57
N LYS A 13 -28.32 -13.72 29.08
CA LYS A 13 -29.57 -13.37 28.41
C LYS A 13 -29.20 -12.59 27.12
N PHE A 14 -29.29 -13.26 25.99
CA PHE A 14 -29.26 -12.57 24.70
C PHE A 14 -30.47 -11.63 24.63
N LYS A 15 -30.19 -10.33 24.52
CA LYS A 15 -31.24 -9.36 24.26
C LYS A 15 -31.62 -9.51 22.78
N LYS A 16 -32.89 -9.88 22.51
CA LYS A 16 -33.41 -9.94 21.15
C LYS A 16 -33.12 -8.58 20.47
N PRO A 17 -32.51 -8.55 19.30
CA PRO A 17 -32.31 -7.31 18.57
C PRO A 17 -33.65 -6.59 18.39
N ALA A 18 -33.69 -5.28 18.52
CA ALA A 18 -34.88 -4.50 18.23
C ALA A 18 -35.34 -4.80 16.79
N GLU A 19 -36.61 -5.08 16.61
CA GLU A 19 -37.19 -5.23 15.27
C GLU A 19 -37.03 -3.89 14.57
N VAL A 20 -36.17 -3.85 13.55
CA VAL A 20 -36.06 -2.69 12.66
C VAL A 20 -37.34 -2.69 11.84
N PRO A 21 -38.18 -1.65 11.92
CA PRO A 21 -39.38 -1.56 11.07
C PRO A 21 -38.95 -1.61 9.61
N LEU A 22 -39.43 -2.58 8.87
CA LEU A 22 -39.22 -2.76 7.42
C LEU A 22 -40.02 -1.71 6.62
N ASN A 23 -40.10 -0.47 7.10
CA ASN A 23 -40.54 0.67 6.31
C ASN A 23 -39.35 1.16 5.47
N LEU A 24 -38.83 0.27 4.64
CA LEU A 24 -38.12 0.67 3.44
C LEU A 24 -39.13 1.43 2.57
N LEU A 25 -39.11 2.75 2.66
CA LEU A 25 -39.76 3.60 1.71
C LEU A 25 -39.15 3.36 0.34
N LEU A 26 -39.71 2.41 -0.41
CA LEU A 26 -39.29 2.03 -1.76
C LEU A 26 -39.21 3.27 -2.69
N GLY A 27 -39.87 4.38 -2.34
CA GLY A 27 -39.79 5.66 -3.04
C GLY A 27 -38.44 6.37 -2.99
N GLU A 28 -37.62 6.14 -1.94
CA GLU A 28 -36.22 6.66 -1.88
C GLU A 28 -35.27 5.90 -2.80
N PHE A 29 -35.68 4.74 -3.30
CA PHE A 29 -34.86 3.84 -4.12
C PHE A 29 -35.29 3.85 -5.60
N GLY A 30 -35.91 4.92 -6.07
CA GLY A 30 -36.33 5.10 -7.47
C GLY A 30 -35.18 5.32 -8.47
N GLY A 31 -33.93 5.25 -8.01
CA GLY A 31 -32.73 5.23 -8.84
C GLY A 31 -32.01 3.89 -8.79
N PRO A 32 -30.85 3.73 -9.42
CA PRO A 32 -30.08 2.49 -9.33
C PRO A 32 -29.68 2.26 -7.87
N LEU A 33 -30.41 1.36 -7.22
CA LEU A 33 -30.31 1.02 -5.80
C LEU A 33 -28.85 0.79 -5.39
N GLN A 34 -28.09 0.14 -6.27
CA GLN A 34 -26.65 -0.11 -6.09
C GLN A 34 -25.86 1.20 -5.91
N LEU A 35 -26.16 2.25 -6.65
CA LEU A 35 -25.44 3.52 -6.59
C LEU A 35 -25.71 4.26 -5.27
N ILE A 36 -26.93 4.19 -4.75
CA ILE A 36 -27.35 4.85 -3.49
C ILE A 36 -26.71 4.11 -2.30
N VAL A 37 -26.80 2.78 -2.27
CA VAL A 37 -26.16 1.95 -1.26
C VAL A 37 -24.63 2.18 -1.28
N TRP A 38 -24.05 2.20 -2.46
CA TRP A 38 -22.63 2.46 -2.67
C TRP A 38 -22.20 3.84 -2.13
N ARG A 39 -22.94 4.91 -2.45
CA ARG A 39 -22.66 6.25 -1.91
C ARG A 39 -22.76 6.31 -0.39
N ARG A 40 -23.72 5.62 0.22
CA ARG A 40 -23.82 5.53 1.68
C ARG A 40 -22.67 4.70 2.28
N MET A 41 -22.26 3.63 1.62
CA MET A 41 -21.09 2.85 2.04
C MET A 41 -19.82 3.68 1.98
N LEU A 42 -19.62 4.50 0.95
CA LEU A 42 -18.43 5.35 0.82
C LEU A 42 -18.23 6.29 2.01
N SER A 43 -19.30 6.77 2.63
CA SER A 43 -19.21 7.64 3.80
C SER A 43 -18.79 6.93 5.09
N VAL A 44 -18.83 5.58 5.11
CA VAL A 44 -18.50 4.77 6.29
C VAL A 44 -17.35 3.78 6.04
N ILE A 45 -16.92 3.64 4.77
CA ILE A 45 -15.74 2.82 4.44
C ILE A 45 -14.48 3.57 4.88
N SER A 46 -13.69 2.93 5.73
CA SER A 46 -12.37 3.40 6.11
C SER A 46 -11.39 2.21 6.03
N PRO A 47 -10.30 2.34 5.31
CA PRO A 47 -9.81 3.53 4.60
C PRO A 47 -10.50 3.75 3.24
N VAL A 48 -10.68 5.02 2.86
CA VAL A 48 -10.95 5.36 1.47
C VAL A 48 -9.66 5.17 0.68
N PRO A 49 -9.70 4.51 -0.49
CA PRO A 49 -8.50 4.38 -1.31
C PRO A 49 -7.90 5.73 -1.66
N ALA A 50 -6.59 5.86 -1.45
CA ALA A 50 -5.86 7.07 -1.78
C ALA A 50 -5.65 7.15 -3.30
N ALA A 51 -6.06 8.27 -3.90
CA ALA A 51 -5.72 8.59 -5.28
C ALA A 51 -4.31 9.16 -5.30
N LEU A 52 -3.33 8.34 -5.66
CA LEU A 52 -1.92 8.73 -5.71
C LEU A 52 -1.52 9.19 -7.11
N THR A 53 -0.56 10.12 -7.13
CA THR A 53 0.24 10.48 -8.29
C THR A 53 1.72 10.48 -7.91
N LEU A 54 2.59 10.25 -8.88
CA LEU A 54 4.03 10.32 -8.68
C LEU A 54 4.52 11.77 -8.68
N GLU A 55 5.56 12.06 -7.92
CA GLU A 55 6.19 13.39 -7.85
C GLU A 55 7.46 13.43 -8.72
N PRO A 56 7.40 14.05 -9.92
CA PRO A 56 8.53 14.04 -10.87
C PRO A 56 9.81 14.66 -10.32
N ASN A 57 9.70 15.62 -9.39
CA ASN A 57 10.87 16.25 -8.78
C ASN A 57 11.67 15.28 -7.89
N THR A 58 11.08 14.19 -7.45
CA THR A 58 11.75 13.17 -6.64
C THR A 58 12.35 12.03 -7.47
N ALA A 59 11.95 11.91 -8.73
CA ALA A 59 12.31 10.78 -9.58
C ALA A 59 13.80 10.80 -9.98
N HIS A 60 14.41 9.61 -9.94
CA HIS A 60 15.73 9.40 -10.52
C HIS A 60 15.73 9.77 -12.02
N PRO A 61 16.83 10.34 -12.59
CA PRO A 61 16.86 10.80 -13.97
C PRO A 61 16.64 9.72 -15.04
N GLU A 62 16.84 8.46 -14.71
CA GLU A 62 16.54 7.32 -15.61
C GLU A 62 15.07 6.88 -15.55
N LEU A 63 14.22 7.52 -14.74
CA LEU A 63 12.80 7.15 -14.65
C LEU A 63 11.94 7.96 -15.61
N LEU A 64 11.14 7.27 -16.41
CA LEU A 64 10.07 7.86 -17.21
C LEU A 64 8.75 7.72 -16.49
N ILE A 65 8.15 8.85 -16.15
CA ILE A 65 6.82 8.96 -15.57
C ILE A 65 5.81 9.28 -16.69
N SER A 66 4.65 8.63 -16.65
CA SER A 66 3.57 8.90 -17.61
C SER A 66 2.97 10.30 -17.42
N GLU A 67 2.32 10.83 -18.46
CA GLU A 67 1.68 12.17 -18.43
C GLU A 67 0.60 12.29 -17.34
N ASP A 68 -0.09 11.19 -17.03
CA ASP A 68 -1.10 11.15 -15.94
C ASP A 68 -0.48 10.97 -14.54
N LEU A 69 0.86 10.92 -14.45
CA LEU A 69 1.65 10.75 -13.23
C LEU A 69 1.32 9.46 -12.45
N ARG A 70 0.85 8.41 -13.13
CA ARG A 70 0.42 7.17 -12.48
C ARG A 70 1.21 5.94 -12.85
N SER A 71 2.13 6.05 -13.77
CA SER A 71 3.02 4.94 -14.08
C SER A 71 4.47 5.38 -14.18
N VAL A 72 5.38 4.48 -13.83
CA VAL A 72 6.81 4.71 -13.89
C VAL A 72 7.53 3.47 -14.40
N ARG A 73 8.49 3.69 -15.27
CA ARG A 73 9.39 2.65 -15.77
C ARG A 73 10.81 3.17 -15.89
N LEU A 74 11.76 2.27 -15.96
CA LEU A 74 13.13 2.61 -16.29
C LEU A 74 13.20 3.04 -17.75
N SER A 75 14.05 4.02 -18.03
CA SER A 75 14.45 4.46 -19.36
C SER A 75 15.83 3.92 -19.69
N ASP A 76 16.09 3.71 -20.98
CA ASP A 76 17.43 3.40 -21.48
C ASP A 76 18.31 4.67 -21.63
N THR A 77 17.73 5.85 -21.34
CA THR A 77 18.39 7.14 -21.51
C THR A 77 18.29 7.98 -20.24
N TRP A 78 19.41 8.55 -19.84
CA TRP A 78 19.49 9.55 -18.80
C TRP A 78 18.79 10.83 -19.25
N GLN A 79 17.86 11.35 -18.43
CA GLN A 79 17.18 12.62 -18.69
C GLN A 79 17.98 13.76 -18.07
N ASP A 80 18.14 14.86 -18.84
CA ASP A 80 18.79 16.09 -18.35
C ASP A 80 17.80 16.86 -17.44
N LEU A 81 17.75 16.46 -16.16
CA LEU A 81 16.88 17.05 -15.15
C LEU A 81 17.71 17.83 -14.12
N PRO A 82 17.13 18.90 -13.51
CA PRO A 82 17.80 19.60 -12.42
C PRO A 82 18.15 18.67 -11.26
N ASP A 83 19.36 18.82 -10.74
CA ASP A 83 19.77 18.18 -9.49
C ASP A 83 19.21 18.99 -8.30
N ASN A 84 18.03 18.64 -7.85
CA ASN A 84 17.41 19.21 -6.66
C ASN A 84 17.58 18.28 -5.45
N PRO A 85 17.45 18.79 -4.21
CA PRO A 85 17.61 17.98 -2.99
C PRO A 85 16.64 16.82 -2.88
N GLU A 86 15.45 16.95 -3.45
CA GLU A 86 14.37 15.95 -3.37
C GLU A 86 14.58 14.76 -4.29
N ARG A 87 15.41 14.91 -5.34
CA ARG A 87 15.63 13.89 -6.37
C ARG A 87 16.56 12.79 -5.90
N PHE A 88 16.13 11.55 -6.09
CA PHE A 88 17.03 10.40 -5.98
C PHE A 88 18.07 10.45 -7.11
N ASP A 89 19.35 10.26 -6.77
CA ASP A 89 20.46 10.39 -7.72
C ASP A 89 21.20 9.07 -7.99
N ASP A 90 21.10 8.08 -7.10
CA ASP A 90 21.75 6.77 -7.23
C ASP A 90 20.72 5.64 -7.30
N CYS A 91 19.72 5.66 -6.43
CA CYS A 91 18.66 4.66 -6.44
C CYS A 91 17.57 5.01 -7.45
N VAL A 92 17.20 4.05 -8.30
CA VAL A 92 16.16 4.19 -9.34
C VAL A 92 14.77 4.23 -8.70
N SER A 93 14.44 5.34 -8.04
CA SER A 93 13.30 5.48 -7.16
C SER A 93 12.55 6.78 -7.36
N VAL A 94 11.29 6.80 -6.95
CA VAL A 94 10.40 7.96 -6.96
C VAL A 94 9.40 7.87 -5.81
N LEU A 95 8.93 9.01 -5.31
CA LEU A 95 7.86 9.09 -4.32
C LEU A 95 6.54 9.52 -4.96
N SER A 96 5.46 9.33 -4.20
CA SER A 96 4.18 9.99 -4.53
C SER A 96 4.22 11.47 -4.17
N ALA A 97 3.36 12.26 -4.85
CA ALA A 97 3.12 13.64 -4.48
C ALA A 97 2.33 13.76 -3.15
N GLN A 98 1.58 12.73 -2.77
CA GLN A 98 0.80 12.67 -1.55
C GLN A 98 1.61 12.01 -0.44
N GLY A 99 1.78 12.72 0.68
CA GLY A 99 2.34 12.18 1.93
C GLY A 99 1.28 12.18 3.04
N PHE A 100 1.47 11.32 4.03
CA PHE A 100 0.53 11.07 5.12
C PHE A 100 1.17 11.28 6.48
N GLU A 101 0.47 11.99 7.37
CA GLU A 101 0.88 12.26 8.76
C GLU A 101 -0.13 11.74 9.78
N ALA A 102 -1.27 11.24 9.34
CA ALA A 102 -2.35 10.73 10.17
C ALA A 102 -3.28 9.83 9.35
N GLY A 103 -4.14 9.09 10.02
CA GLY A 103 -5.25 8.36 9.42
C GLY A 103 -4.88 7.02 8.84
N ARG A 104 -5.85 6.47 8.12
CA ARG A 104 -5.73 5.18 7.44
C ARG A 104 -5.82 5.39 5.95
N HIS A 105 -4.85 4.82 5.23
CA HIS A 105 -4.73 4.97 3.80
C HIS A 105 -4.53 3.61 3.15
N TYR A 106 -5.08 3.44 1.96
CA TYR A 106 -4.91 2.24 1.16
C TYR A 106 -4.73 2.60 -0.31
N TRP A 107 -3.80 1.96 -0.97
CA TRP A 107 -3.63 2.08 -2.42
C TRP A 107 -3.15 0.76 -3.01
N GLN A 108 -3.20 0.67 -4.32
CA GLN A 108 -2.73 -0.50 -5.06
C GLN A 108 -1.74 -0.10 -6.15
N VAL A 109 -0.76 -0.99 -6.37
CA VAL A 109 0.28 -0.87 -7.38
C VAL A 109 0.27 -2.11 -8.24
N GLU A 110 -0.02 -1.95 -9.54
CA GLU A 110 0.13 -3.02 -10.52
C GLU A 110 1.63 -3.24 -10.78
N VAL A 111 2.11 -4.42 -10.46
CA VAL A 111 3.50 -4.88 -10.67
C VAL A 111 3.60 -5.85 -11.85
N GLY A 112 2.48 -6.34 -12.36
CA GLY A 112 2.39 -7.19 -13.56
C GLY A 112 3.30 -8.41 -13.54
N ASN A 113 4.09 -8.56 -14.57
CA ASN A 113 5.05 -9.67 -14.71
C ASN A 113 6.50 -9.26 -14.45
N LYS A 114 6.73 -8.11 -13.85
CA LYS A 114 8.07 -7.60 -13.55
C LYS A 114 8.91 -8.65 -12.80
N THR A 115 10.23 -8.61 -13.03
CA THR A 115 11.20 -9.51 -12.39
C THR A 115 11.86 -8.89 -11.17
N MET A 116 11.81 -7.55 -11.05
CA MET A 116 12.28 -6.82 -9.89
C MET A 116 11.52 -5.49 -9.71
N TRP A 117 11.29 -5.14 -8.47
CA TRP A 117 10.68 -3.88 -8.04
C TRP A 117 10.82 -3.72 -6.52
N ASP A 118 10.67 -2.48 -6.02
CA ASP A 118 10.51 -2.17 -4.61
C ASP A 118 9.27 -1.28 -4.44
N VAL A 119 8.44 -1.60 -3.44
CA VAL A 119 7.22 -0.86 -3.12
C VAL A 119 7.09 -0.72 -1.60
N GLY A 120 6.66 0.45 -1.14
CA GLY A 120 6.41 0.67 0.27
C GLY A 120 6.20 2.13 0.64
N LEU A 121 6.80 2.53 1.74
CA LEU A 121 6.76 3.87 2.32
C LEU A 121 8.17 4.33 2.68
N ALA A 122 8.40 5.63 2.59
CA ALA A 122 9.60 6.31 3.04
C ALA A 122 9.23 7.53 3.91
N LYS A 123 10.05 7.85 4.90
CA LYS A 123 9.96 9.12 5.63
C LYS A 123 10.27 10.31 4.71
N GLU A 124 9.73 11.49 5.05
CA GLU A 124 10.08 12.73 4.35
C GLU A 124 11.58 13.03 4.45
N SER A 125 12.18 12.75 5.60
CA SER A 125 13.57 13.06 5.93
C SER A 125 14.61 12.08 5.39
N VAL A 126 14.22 11.01 4.67
CA VAL A 126 15.19 10.02 4.17
C VAL A 126 16.21 10.64 3.21
N SER A 127 17.42 10.09 3.23
CA SER A 127 18.43 10.47 2.25
C SER A 127 17.94 10.19 0.83
N ARG A 128 18.22 11.13 -0.07
CA ARG A 128 17.92 11.01 -1.51
C ARG A 128 19.19 10.89 -2.34
N LYS A 129 20.34 11.02 -1.70
CA LYS A 129 21.65 11.13 -2.35
C LYS A 129 22.55 9.96 -1.98
N GLY A 130 23.24 9.44 -2.99
CA GLY A 130 24.14 8.31 -2.87
C GLY A 130 23.45 6.98 -2.58
N ASN A 131 24.24 6.01 -2.16
CA ASN A 131 23.74 4.66 -1.86
C ASN A 131 22.81 4.69 -0.64
N ILE A 132 21.60 4.15 -0.81
CA ILE A 132 20.55 4.12 0.20
C ILE A 132 20.31 2.67 0.61
N ILE A 133 20.22 2.43 1.92
CA ILE A 133 19.80 1.15 2.48
C ILE A 133 18.31 1.25 2.81
N LEU A 134 17.51 0.37 2.21
CA LEU A 134 16.09 0.32 2.49
C LEU A 134 15.85 -0.47 3.78
N SER A 135 15.79 0.23 4.92
CA SER A 135 15.49 -0.37 6.22
C SER A 135 14.59 0.54 7.06
N PRO A 136 13.84 0.03 8.04
CA PRO A 136 13.08 0.86 8.98
C PRO A 136 13.96 1.85 9.76
N GLU A 137 15.20 1.48 10.06
CA GLU A 137 16.19 2.32 10.74
C GLU A 137 16.56 3.54 9.90
N ASP A 138 16.64 3.38 8.57
CA ASP A 138 16.88 4.44 7.59
C ASP A 138 15.59 5.13 7.12
N GLY A 139 14.44 4.73 7.66
CA GLY A 139 13.14 5.36 7.40
C GLY A 139 12.37 4.77 6.22
N PHE A 140 12.60 3.51 5.87
CA PHE A 140 11.89 2.82 4.80
C PHE A 140 11.17 1.58 5.32
N TRP A 141 9.93 1.38 4.89
CA TRP A 141 9.12 0.17 5.12
C TRP A 141 8.69 -0.38 3.77
N THR A 142 9.52 -1.25 3.22
CA THR A 142 9.39 -1.72 1.84
C THR A 142 9.44 -3.23 1.75
N ILE A 143 8.79 -3.76 0.71
CA ILE A 143 8.98 -5.11 0.23
C ILE A 143 9.57 -5.05 -1.19
N TRP A 144 10.29 -6.06 -1.58
CA TRP A 144 10.82 -6.14 -2.92
C TRP A 144 10.56 -7.49 -3.60
N LEU A 145 10.71 -7.50 -4.92
CA LEU A 145 10.87 -8.68 -5.75
C LEU A 145 12.26 -8.63 -6.40
N ARG A 146 12.95 -9.78 -6.41
CA ARG A 146 14.19 -9.99 -7.17
C ARG A 146 14.12 -11.32 -7.91
N ASN A 147 14.84 -11.41 -9.02
CA ASN A 147 14.96 -12.64 -9.84
C ASN A 147 13.60 -13.23 -10.28
N GLY A 148 12.54 -12.44 -10.26
CA GLY A 148 11.18 -12.81 -10.68
C GLY A 148 10.38 -13.68 -9.70
N ASN A 149 10.99 -14.18 -8.62
CA ASN A 149 10.36 -15.10 -7.65
C ASN A 149 10.84 -14.98 -6.21
N GLU A 150 11.83 -14.14 -5.94
CA GLU A 150 12.38 -13.93 -4.59
C GLU A 150 11.75 -12.68 -3.98
N TYR A 151 10.89 -12.87 -3.00
CA TYR A 151 10.22 -11.78 -2.27
C TYR A 151 10.81 -11.63 -0.89
N GLU A 152 11.00 -10.39 -0.45
CA GLU A 152 11.55 -10.09 0.87
C GLU A 152 10.93 -8.81 1.44
N ALA A 153 10.68 -8.80 2.73
CA ALA A 153 10.41 -7.59 3.48
C ALA A 153 11.72 -7.07 4.07
N LEU A 154 12.02 -5.80 3.80
CA LEU A 154 13.28 -5.17 4.20
C LEU A 154 13.20 -4.69 5.65
N SER A 155 12.87 -5.61 6.56
CA SER A 155 12.89 -5.42 8.01
C SER A 155 14.30 -5.65 8.58
N THR A 156 14.47 -5.43 9.89
CA THR A 156 15.75 -5.69 10.58
C THR A 156 15.57 -6.80 11.62
N PRO A 157 16.08 -8.02 11.36
CA PRO A 157 16.65 -8.50 10.09
C PRO A 157 15.59 -8.64 8.99
N SER A 158 16.02 -8.67 7.72
CA SER A 158 15.12 -8.85 6.59
C SER A 158 14.43 -10.23 6.62
N ALA A 159 13.24 -10.30 6.03
CA ALA A 159 12.40 -11.49 6.07
C ALA A 159 12.06 -11.98 4.65
N PHE A 160 12.50 -13.19 4.31
CA PHE A 160 12.07 -13.87 3.09
C PHE A 160 10.59 -14.20 3.15
N LEU A 161 9.88 -13.93 2.05
CA LEU A 161 8.44 -14.08 1.95
C LEU A 161 8.10 -15.23 1.01
N SER A 162 7.39 -16.23 1.53
CA SER A 162 6.90 -17.36 0.73
C SER A 162 5.46 -17.10 0.30
N LEU A 163 5.26 -16.67 -0.93
CA LEU A 163 3.94 -16.36 -1.47
C LEU A 163 3.34 -17.58 -2.19
N ARG A 164 2.03 -17.81 -2.01
CA ARG A 164 1.30 -18.93 -2.65
C ARG A 164 1.15 -18.73 -4.16
N ALA A 165 1.04 -17.49 -4.58
CA ALA A 165 0.93 -17.10 -5.98
C ALA A 165 1.70 -15.81 -6.20
N LYS A 166 2.24 -15.61 -7.41
CA LYS A 166 2.89 -14.36 -7.81
C LYS A 166 1.82 -13.26 -7.91
N PRO A 167 1.86 -12.22 -7.06
CA PRO A 167 0.91 -11.12 -7.15
C PRO A 167 1.14 -10.32 -8.43
N LYS A 168 0.06 -9.90 -9.07
CA LYS A 168 0.08 -8.91 -10.15
C LYS A 168 -0.16 -7.50 -9.63
N THR A 169 -0.79 -7.41 -8.47
CA THR A 169 -1.11 -6.15 -7.82
C THR A 169 -0.78 -6.24 -6.33
N ILE A 170 -0.02 -5.27 -5.86
CA ILE A 170 0.32 -5.12 -4.43
C ILE A 170 -0.61 -4.09 -3.82
N GLY A 171 -1.35 -4.48 -2.78
CA GLY A 171 -2.08 -3.57 -1.91
C GLY A 171 -1.19 -3.10 -0.77
N VAL A 172 -1.19 -1.80 -0.49
CA VAL A 172 -0.48 -1.21 0.65
C VAL A 172 -1.47 -0.51 1.55
N PHE A 173 -1.45 -0.84 2.82
CA PHE A 173 -2.28 -0.24 3.86
C PHE A 173 -1.40 0.41 4.92
N LEU A 174 -1.67 1.67 5.20
CA LEU A 174 -1.08 2.44 6.30
C LEU A 174 -2.14 2.73 7.36
N ASP A 175 -1.89 2.35 8.62
CA ASP A 175 -2.58 2.88 9.81
C ASP A 175 -1.54 3.69 10.59
N TYR A 176 -1.53 5.01 10.36
CA TYR A 176 -0.48 5.90 10.88
C TYR A 176 -0.46 5.90 12.42
N GLU A 177 -1.62 6.00 13.07
CA GLU A 177 -1.74 6.06 14.52
C GLU A 177 -1.38 4.74 15.20
N LYS A 178 -1.65 3.61 14.53
CA LYS A 178 -1.22 2.30 15.03
C LYS A 178 0.23 1.98 14.73
N GLY A 179 0.88 2.79 13.88
CA GLY A 179 2.23 2.52 13.43
C GLY A 179 2.33 1.27 12.55
N GLN A 180 1.32 1.00 11.72
CA GLN A 180 1.23 -0.24 10.94
C GLN A 180 1.31 0.04 9.44
N VAL A 181 2.21 -0.67 8.75
CA VAL A 181 2.26 -0.76 7.29
C VAL A 181 2.06 -2.22 6.89
N SER A 182 1.00 -2.52 6.16
CA SER A 182 0.68 -3.89 5.73
C SER A 182 0.64 -3.99 4.21
N PHE A 183 1.22 -5.06 3.70
CA PHE A 183 1.25 -5.40 2.29
C PHE A 183 0.35 -6.61 2.02
N TYR A 184 -0.39 -6.54 0.92
CA TYR A 184 -1.35 -7.56 0.51
C TYR A 184 -1.11 -7.96 -0.94
N ASN A 185 -1.34 -9.21 -1.25
CA ASN A 185 -1.65 -9.59 -2.61
C ASN A 185 -3.08 -9.10 -2.91
N ALA A 186 -3.23 -8.05 -3.70
CA ALA A 186 -4.54 -7.46 -3.98
C ALA A 186 -5.41 -8.33 -4.91
N ASP A 187 -4.86 -9.38 -5.51
CA ASP A 187 -5.61 -10.29 -6.37
C ASP A 187 -6.51 -11.24 -5.55
N ASP A 188 -6.09 -11.57 -4.30
CA ASP A 188 -6.83 -12.46 -3.39
C ASP A 188 -6.97 -11.92 -1.96
N MET A 189 -6.45 -10.72 -1.71
CA MET A 189 -6.42 -10.04 -0.41
C MET A 189 -5.64 -10.78 0.69
N SER A 190 -4.78 -11.72 0.34
CA SER A 190 -3.89 -12.37 1.30
C SER A 190 -2.82 -11.41 1.80
N VAL A 191 -2.51 -11.48 3.10
CA VAL A 191 -1.45 -10.68 3.72
C VAL A 191 -0.09 -11.19 3.25
N ILE A 192 0.76 -10.28 2.79
CA ILE A 192 2.16 -10.56 2.43
C ILE A 192 3.06 -10.33 3.64
N TYR A 193 3.02 -9.11 4.19
CA TYR A 193 3.84 -8.72 5.34
C TYR A 193 3.24 -7.54 6.08
N THR A 194 3.58 -7.38 7.37
CA THR A 194 3.19 -6.22 8.18
C THR A 194 4.37 -5.72 8.97
N PHE A 195 4.74 -4.47 8.75
CA PHE A 195 5.65 -3.72 9.62
C PHE A 195 4.87 -3.07 10.74
N THR A 196 5.52 -2.95 11.91
CA THR A 196 5.01 -2.19 13.04
C THR A 196 6.12 -1.28 13.56
N ASP A 197 5.87 0.02 13.61
CA ASP A 197 6.82 1.03 14.03
C ASP A 197 6.10 2.25 14.62
N LYS A 198 6.84 3.26 15.06
CA LYS A 198 6.32 4.56 15.51
C LYS A 198 6.63 5.63 14.47
N PHE A 199 5.60 6.18 13.87
CA PHE A 199 5.74 7.26 12.92
C PHE A 199 5.69 8.61 13.64
N ASN A 200 6.57 9.53 13.29
CA ASN A 200 6.71 10.84 13.89
C ASN A 200 6.90 11.97 12.87
N GLU A 201 6.81 11.63 11.61
CA GLU A 201 6.94 12.54 10.47
C GLU A 201 6.10 12.06 9.29
N ARG A 202 5.97 12.89 8.26
CA ARG A 202 5.25 12.56 7.04
C ARG A 202 5.85 11.36 6.32
N LEU A 203 5.00 10.43 5.92
CA LEU A 203 5.36 9.25 5.14
C LEU A 203 4.86 9.39 3.72
N PHE A 204 5.73 9.06 2.77
CA PHE A 204 5.41 9.06 1.34
C PHE A 204 5.41 7.65 0.78
N PRO A 205 4.41 7.25 0.00
CA PRO A 205 4.50 6.06 -0.84
C PRO A 205 5.75 6.10 -1.73
N TYR A 206 6.50 4.98 -1.70
CA TYR A 206 7.79 4.80 -2.34
C TYR A 206 7.71 3.72 -3.40
N PHE A 207 8.33 3.98 -4.56
CA PHE A 207 8.30 3.10 -5.71
C PHE A 207 9.67 3.04 -6.40
N SER A 208 10.09 1.82 -6.73
CA SER A 208 11.19 1.58 -7.65
C SER A 208 10.78 0.53 -8.67
N PRO A 209 10.79 0.83 -9.98
CA PRO A 209 10.47 -0.16 -10.99
C PRO A 209 11.57 -1.20 -11.20
N GLY A 210 12.70 -1.05 -10.49
CA GLY A 210 13.87 -1.90 -10.64
C GLY A 210 14.62 -1.67 -11.96
N GLU A 211 15.72 -2.38 -12.14
CA GLU A 211 16.56 -2.34 -13.33
C GLU A 211 15.95 -3.13 -14.50
N SER A 212 16.56 -2.99 -15.69
CA SER A 212 16.05 -3.57 -16.94
C SER A 212 16.02 -5.10 -16.99
N ASP A 213 16.91 -5.79 -16.26
CA ASP A 213 17.06 -7.26 -16.28
C ASP A 213 17.16 -7.82 -17.72
N GLY A 214 18.01 -7.20 -18.53
CA GLY A 214 18.18 -7.60 -19.93
C GLY A 214 16.89 -7.46 -20.77
N GLY A 215 16.04 -6.49 -20.43
CA GLY A 215 14.77 -6.20 -21.10
C GLY A 215 13.56 -7.00 -20.57
N LYS A 216 13.76 -7.93 -19.63
CA LYS A 216 12.67 -8.73 -19.04
C LYS A 216 11.83 -7.93 -18.04
N ASN A 217 12.34 -6.79 -17.55
CA ASN A 217 11.71 -5.96 -16.53
C ASN A 217 11.22 -4.60 -17.07
N ALA A 218 10.97 -4.47 -18.38
CA ALA A 218 10.65 -3.20 -19.03
C ALA A 218 9.26 -2.65 -18.71
N GLU A 219 8.32 -3.49 -18.25
CA GLU A 219 6.96 -3.05 -17.92
C GLU A 219 6.95 -2.02 -16.78
N PRO A 220 6.06 -1.01 -16.82
CA PRO A 220 5.94 -0.01 -15.78
C PRO A 220 5.31 -0.57 -14.50
N LEU A 221 5.64 0.04 -13.35
CA LEU A 221 4.75 0.05 -12.19
C LEU A 221 3.60 1.02 -12.45
N LYS A 222 2.36 0.65 -12.04
CA LYS A 222 1.20 1.52 -12.26
C LYS A 222 0.41 1.70 -10.96
N LEU A 223 0.08 2.93 -10.63
CA LEU A 223 -0.82 3.28 -9.53
C LEU A 223 -2.27 3.04 -9.97
N CYS A 224 -2.95 2.15 -9.28
CA CYS A 224 -4.33 1.78 -9.63
C CYS A 224 -5.33 2.87 -9.22
N ILE A 225 -6.27 3.17 -10.10
CA ILE A 225 -7.44 3.98 -9.74
C ILE A 225 -8.50 3.04 -9.20
N LEU A 226 -8.65 3.02 -7.88
CA LEU A 226 -9.74 2.29 -7.26
C LEU A 226 -11.02 3.16 -7.39
N ARG A 227 -11.84 2.83 -8.38
CA ARG A 227 -13.16 3.45 -8.53
C ARG A 227 -14.10 2.80 -7.53
N LEU A 228 -14.44 3.55 -6.50
CA LEU A 228 -15.45 3.20 -5.51
C LEU A 228 -16.84 3.65 -6.01
#